data_e1b96e9632c55335737f598cdb96c83c
#
_entry.id   e1b96e9632c55335737f598cdb96c83c
#
_cell.length_a   1.000
_cell.length_b   1.000
_cell.length_c   1.000
_cell.angle_alpha   90.00
_cell.angle_beta   90.00
_cell.angle_gamma   90.00
#
_symmetry.space_group_name_H-M   'P 1'
#
loop_
_entity.id
_entity.type
_entity.pdbx_description
1 polymer ?
#
loop_
_entity_poly.entity_id
_entity_poly.type
_entity_poly.pdbx_seq_one_letter_code
_entity_poly.pdbx_strand_id
1 'polypeptide(L)'
;MNGAVDHDYVAAPFSFRFGIIMCEFVKKEGIMCKSETMDMVHGPLLKNLFLFSLPLIASYTLQIAFNAADTIVVGKFSGADGLAAVGATTPLVNLLISLFNGIAVGANIVIANMIGRQDQNNIPRAVHTSYWLALAGGILLTALGFFLSEPMLAAISTPADIIDQSVLYMRIYFAGSLPLLIYDFGSAILRSKGDTVRPTVYLTVAGILNIILNLYTVIVLKMGVSGVAIATVISEIVSAVLVTVSLMRQSDATRLEWRQIRLDRHIFSKIMRVGIPAGIQNMMWSVSNIAVQQAMNTFGSIVVAGNSAALNLEGFVYVSMNAFTDACITFTSQAAGAQDTHQVRRVMRVTLILMTIASASMGILLTVFGNSLLLLYTNDPDVIVAGMVRMRYVVLWLWINAVLDIPAASMRGMDYSNTPTVVMMLGIVVVRLIYIATLWRLHRTLQMLYLCFPLSWVITTIAMFIFWRRNFDHFCRTYGTPLK
;
A
#
# COMPACT_ATOMS: atom_id res chain seq x y z
N MET A 1 -41.81 -18.12 32.95
CA MET A 1 -41.20 -18.71 31.75
C MET A 1 -40.02 -17.81 31.35
N ASN A 2 -38.83 -18.30 31.60
CA ASN A 2 -37.57 -17.58 31.58
C ASN A 2 -37.09 -17.41 30.13
N GLY A 3 -36.85 -16.19 29.72
CA GLY A 3 -36.05 -15.87 28.52
C GLY A 3 -34.66 -15.45 28.96
N ALA A 4 -33.70 -16.35 28.85
CA ALA A 4 -32.30 -16.05 29.02
C ALA A 4 -31.85 -15.22 27.84
N VAL A 5 -31.42 -13.99 28.07
CA VAL A 5 -30.73 -13.14 27.10
C VAL A 5 -29.28 -13.54 27.16
N ASP A 6 -28.79 -14.08 26.03
CA ASP A 6 -27.42 -14.49 25.82
C ASP A 6 -26.48 -13.27 25.93
N HIS A 7 -25.71 -13.19 26.99
CA HIS A 7 -24.77 -12.11 27.30
C HIS A 7 -23.37 -12.29 26.69
N ASP A 8 -23.16 -13.30 25.81
CA ASP A 8 -21.81 -13.65 25.27
C ASP A 8 -21.39 -12.90 24.00
N TYR A 9 -22.19 -11.94 23.50
CA TYR A 9 -21.87 -11.23 22.25
C TYR A 9 -21.11 -9.89 22.42
N VAL A 10 -20.73 -9.51 23.64
CA VAL A 10 -20.21 -8.14 23.89
C VAL A 10 -18.68 -8.04 23.83
N ALA A 11 -17.94 -9.14 23.79
CA ALA A 11 -16.49 -9.15 23.98
C ALA A 11 -15.63 -9.48 22.74
N ALA A 12 -16.21 -9.54 21.53
CA ALA A 12 -15.39 -9.76 20.32
C ALA A 12 -14.71 -8.46 19.86
N PRO A 13 -13.38 -8.47 19.58
CA PRO A 13 -12.67 -7.30 19.10
C PRO A 13 -13.31 -6.73 17.82
N PHE A 14 -13.26 -5.41 17.67
CA PHE A 14 -13.85 -4.65 16.55
C PHE A 14 -13.48 -5.24 15.17
N SER A 15 -12.27 -5.77 15.02
CA SER A 15 -11.77 -6.47 13.81
C SER A 15 -12.58 -7.73 13.48
N PHE A 16 -13.01 -8.48 14.47
CA PHE A 16 -13.79 -9.72 14.26
C PHE A 16 -15.23 -9.43 13.83
N ARG A 17 -15.85 -8.38 14.39
CA ARG A 17 -17.18 -7.91 13.97
C ARG A 17 -17.17 -7.33 12.56
N PHE A 18 -16.13 -6.59 12.20
CA PHE A 18 -15.99 -6.04 10.86
C PHE A 18 -15.81 -7.14 9.80
N GLY A 19 -15.03 -8.19 10.11
CA GLY A 19 -14.88 -9.37 9.26
C GLY A 19 -16.19 -10.14 9.05
N ILE A 20 -17.00 -10.31 10.09
CA ILE A 20 -18.32 -10.97 10.03
C ILE A 20 -19.30 -10.13 9.23
N ILE A 21 -19.36 -8.82 9.46
CA ILE A 21 -20.24 -7.90 8.72
C ILE A 21 -19.88 -7.86 7.24
N MET A 22 -18.57 -7.86 6.91
CA MET A 22 -18.10 -7.95 5.53
C MET A 22 -18.44 -9.31 4.90
N CYS A 23 -18.32 -10.42 5.64
CA CYS A 23 -18.69 -11.75 5.15
C CYS A 23 -20.21 -11.87 4.92
N GLU A 24 -21.03 -11.30 5.79
CA GLU A 24 -22.49 -11.27 5.62
C GLU A 24 -22.91 -10.31 4.50
N PHE A 25 -22.29 -9.15 4.37
CA PHE A 25 -22.52 -8.21 3.27
C PHE A 25 -22.18 -8.84 1.92
N VAL A 26 -21.02 -9.51 1.83
CA VAL A 26 -20.56 -10.24 0.64
C VAL A 26 -21.51 -11.41 0.29
N LYS A 27 -22.08 -12.09 1.29
CA LYS A 27 -23.02 -13.21 1.12
C LYS A 27 -24.43 -12.75 0.75
N LYS A 28 -24.90 -11.63 1.31
CA LYS A 28 -26.25 -11.10 1.12
C LYS A 28 -26.44 -10.45 -0.25
N GLU A 29 -25.38 -9.89 -0.84
CA GLU A 29 -25.41 -9.24 -2.16
C GLU A 29 -25.11 -10.21 -3.32
N GLY A 30 -24.93 -11.51 -3.07
CA GLY A 30 -24.62 -12.49 -4.13
C GLY A 30 -23.25 -12.31 -4.79
N ILE A 31 -22.36 -11.54 -4.18
CA ILE A 31 -21.04 -11.14 -4.71
C ILE A 31 -20.08 -12.33 -4.83
N MET A 32 -20.33 -13.42 -4.08
CA MET A 32 -19.48 -14.61 -4.11
C MET A 32 -19.70 -15.57 -5.29
N CYS A 33 -20.73 -15.40 -6.11
CA CYS A 33 -21.09 -16.42 -7.12
C CYS A 33 -21.12 -15.99 -8.59
N LYS A 34 -20.98 -14.71 -8.92
CA LYS A 34 -20.81 -14.26 -10.31
C LYS A 34 -19.67 -13.27 -10.40
N SER A 35 -18.59 -13.71 -11.01
CA SER A 35 -17.55 -12.84 -11.56
C SER A 35 -18.15 -12.07 -12.74
N GLU A 36 -19.04 -11.13 -12.48
CA GLU A 36 -19.33 -10.09 -13.46
C GLU A 36 -18.10 -9.18 -13.46
N THR A 37 -17.33 -9.26 -14.54
CA THR A 37 -16.24 -8.31 -14.80
C THR A 37 -16.84 -6.91 -14.75
N MET A 38 -16.36 -6.09 -13.81
CA MET A 38 -16.84 -4.71 -13.63
C MET A 38 -16.56 -3.93 -14.92
N ASP A 39 -17.61 -3.39 -15.57
CA ASP A 39 -17.42 -2.51 -16.71
C ASP A 39 -16.90 -1.15 -16.22
N MET A 40 -15.59 -0.95 -16.35
CA MET A 40 -14.91 0.24 -15.89
C MET A 40 -14.92 1.38 -16.91
N VAL A 41 -15.24 1.07 -18.17
CA VAL A 41 -15.22 2.04 -19.27
C VAL A 41 -16.61 2.66 -19.45
N HIS A 42 -17.67 1.85 -19.56
CA HIS A 42 -19.02 2.32 -19.89
C HIS A 42 -20.00 2.27 -18.71
N GLY A 43 -19.63 1.60 -17.61
CA GLY A 43 -20.48 1.44 -16.44
C GLY A 43 -20.65 2.74 -15.61
N PRO A 44 -21.51 2.71 -14.57
CA PRO A 44 -21.74 3.84 -13.67
C PRO A 44 -20.49 4.14 -12.82
N LEU A 45 -19.68 5.09 -13.28
CA LEU A 45 -18.33 5.37 -12.76
C LEU A 45 -18.28 5.54 -11.24
N LEU A 46 -19.15 6.37 -10.67
CA LEU A 46 -19.15 6.66 -9.23
C LEU A 46 -19.38 5.39 -8.40
N LYS A 47 -20.39 4.61 -8.78
CA LYS A 47 -20.73 3.34 -8.12
C LYS A 47 -19.58 2.34 -8.24
N ASN A 48 -19.02 2.20 -9.43
CA ASN A 48 -17.96 1.24 -9.72
C ASN A 48 -16.66 1.62 -8.99
N LEU A 49 -16.28 2.89 -8.96
CA LEU A 49 -15.14 3.38 -8.18
C LEU A 49 -15.30 3.07 -6.68
N PHE A 50 -16.50 3.30 -6.14
CA PHE A 50 -16.77 3.03 -4.73
C PHE A 50 -16.70 1.54 -4.41
N LEU A 51 -17.37 0.70 -5.23
CA LEU A 51 -17.35 -0.76 -5.08
C LEU A 51 -15.96 -1.36 -5.27
N PHE A 52 -15.12 -0.76 -6.11
CA PHE A 52 -13.74 -1.19 -6.30
C PHE A 52 -12.86 -0.79 -5.11
N SER A 53 -13.01 0.44 -4.59
CA SER A 53 -12.16 0.97 -3.53
C SER A 53 -12.48 0.39 -2.16
N LEU A 54 -13.74 0.03 -1.87
CA LEU A 54 -14.16 -0.46 -0.54
C LEU A 54 -13.44 -1.74 -0.11
N PRO A 55 -13.31 -2.80 -0.94
CA PRO A 55 -12.51 -3.96 -0.59
C PRO A 55 -11.02 -3.64 -0.41
N LEU A 56 -10.48 -2.69 -1.19
CA LEU A 56 -9.08 -2.27 -1.04
C LEU A 56 -8.85 -1.55 0.29
N ILE A 57 -9.77 -0.66 0.71
CA ILE A 57 -9.72 -0.03 2.03
C ILE A 57 -9.72 -1.11 3.13
N ALA A 58 -10.59 -2.11 3.00
CA ALA A 58 -10.62 -3.24 3.92
C ALA A 58 -9.29 -4.02 3.92
N SER A 59 -8.72 -4.32 2.75
CA SER A 59 -7.42 -4.99 2.62
C SER A 59 -6.30 -4.22 3.32
N TYR A 60 -6.15 -2.94 3.05
CA TYR A 60 -5.10 -2.12 3.65
C TYR A 60 -5.29 -1.94 5.16
N THR A 61 -6.53 -1.79 5.63
CA THR A 61 -6.84 -1.76 7.07
C THR A 61 -6.46 -3.08 7.75
N LEU A 62 -6.78 -4.22 7.12
CA LEU A 62 -6.43 -5.54 7.63
C LEU A 62 -4.91 -5.74 7.67
N GLN A 63 -4.17 -5.29 6.66
CA GLN A 63 -2.70 -5.35 6.67
C GLN A 63 -2.10 -4.60 7.86
N ILE A 64 -2.60 -3.38 8.14
CA ILE A 64 -2.16 -2.62 9.33
C ILE A 64 -2.48 -3.39 10.61
N ALA A 65 -3.70 -3.95 10.71
CA ALA A 65 -4.11 -4.71 11.88
C ALA A 65 -3.27 -5.98 12.10
N PHE A 66 -2.91 -6.70 11.03
CA PHE A 66 -2.05 -7.88 11.11
C PHE A 66 -0.62 -7.52 11.52
N ASN A 67 -0.03 -6.48 10.94
CA ASN A 67 1.29 -5.98 11.32
C ASN A 67 1.31 -5.53 12.80
N ALA A 68 0.23 -4.89 13.26
CA ALA A 68 0.09 -4.52 14.66
C ALA A 68 -0.01 -5.75 15.59
N ALA A 69 -0.76 -6.78 15.18
CA ALA A 69 -0.88 -8.03 15.93
C ALA A 69 0.49 -8.74 16.05
N ASP A 70 1.26 -8.82 14.96
CA ASP A 70 2.62 -9.37 14.95
C ASP A 70 3.52 -8.64 15.95
N THR A 71 3.50 -7.30 15.91
CA THR A 71 4.29 -6.45 16.80
C THR A 71 3.89 -6.64 18.27
N ILE A 72 2.58 -6.76 18.57
CA ILE A 72 2.07 -6.99 19.93
C ILE A 72 2.51 -8.38 20.44
N VAL A 73 2.42 -9.41 19.60
CA VAL A 73 2.84 -10.77 19.99
C VAL A 73 4.34 -10.81 20.27
N VAL A 74 5.17 -10.22 19.41
CA VAL A 74 6.62 -10.12 19.64
C VAL A 74 6.90 -9.35 20.93
N GLY A 75 6.33 -8.17 21.12
CA GLY A 75 6.59 -7.33 22.28
C GLY A 75 6.19 -7.96 23.61
N LYS A 76 5.06 -8.69 23.64
CA LYS A 76 4.58 -9.34 24.88
C LYS A 76 5.29 -10.64 25.22
N PHE A 77 5.70 -11.41 24.22
CA PHE A 77 6.16 -12.79 24.44
C PHE A 77 7.64 -13.03 24.07
N SER A 78 8.26 -12.13 23.27
CA SER A 78 9.68 -12.24 22.91
C SER A 78 10.56 -11.16 23.60
N GLY A 79 9.94 -10.29 24.40
CA GLY A 79 10.65 -9.27 25.16
C GLY A 79 11.09 -8.07 24.34
N ALA A 80 11.84 -7.15 25.00
CA ALA A 80 12.30 -5.91 24.37
C ALA A 80 13.28 -6.15 23.22
N ASP A 81 14.17 -7.14 23.36
CA ASP A 81 15.18 -7.47 22.34
C ASP A 81 14.53 -7.99 21.06
N GLY A 82 13.50 -8.85 21.19
CA GLY A 82 12.74 -9.34 20.05
C GLY A 82 12.00 -8.22 19.31
N LEU A 83 11.40 -7.30 20.06
CA LEU A 83 10.71 -6.14 19.47
C LEU A 83 11.71 -5.21 18.76
N ALA A 84 12.87 -4.98 19.37
CA ALA A 84 13.94 -4.18 18.78
C ALA A 84 14.51 -4.84 17.50
N ALA A 85 14.66 -6.18 17.51
CA ALA A 85 15.13 -6.93 16.34
C ALA A 85 14.18 -6.80 15.15
N VAL A 86 12.86 -6.97 15.34
CA VAL A 86 11.86 -6.78 14.29
C VAL A 86 11.81 -5.31 13.83
N GLY A 87 11.87 -4.37 14.78
CA GLY A 87 11.87 -2.94 14.47
C GLY A 87 13.06 -2.51 13.60
N ALA A 88 14.25 -3.04 13.85
CA ALA A 88 15.46 -2.73 13.07
C ALA A 88 15.38 -3.27 11.63
N THR A 89 14.67 -4.40 11.40
CA THR A 89 14.56 -5.01 10.07
C THR A 89 13.50 -4.35 9.19
N THR A 90 12.44 -3.79 9.77
CA THR A 90 11.26 -3.27 9.06
C THR A 90 11.61 -2.25 7.95
N PRO A 91 12.49 -1.24 8.14
CA PRO A 91 12.83 -0.28 7.09
C PRO A 91 13.55 -0.94 5.90
N LEU A 92 14.39 -1.93 6.16
CA LEU A 92 15.17 -2.64 5.14
C LEU A 92 14.27 -3.57 4.30
N VAL A 93 13.37 -4.28 4.97
CA VAL A 93 12.35 -5.13 4.34
C VAL A 93 11.46 -4.28 3.43
N ASN A 94 10.92 -3.17 3.95
CA ASN A 94 10.07 -2.27 3.17
C ASN A 94 10.79 -1.66 1.97
N LEU A 95 12.07 -1.32 2.10
CA LEU A 95 12.87 -0.77 1.01
C LEU A 95 12.95 -1.75 -0.17
N LEU A 96 13.26 -3.01 0.10
CA LEU A 96 13.41 -4.04 -0.94
C LEU A 96 12.06 -4.42 -1.57
N ILE A 97 11.01 -4.57 -0.76
CA ILE A 97 9.68 -4.95 -1.25
C ILE A 97 9.04 -3.82 -2.06
N SER A 98 9.25 -2.55 -1.70
CA SER A 98 8.61 -1.41 -2.40
C SER A 98 8.95 -1.34 -3.89
N LEU A 99 10.12 -1.79 -4.29
CA LEU A 99 10.50 -1.86 -5.71
C LEU A 99 9.60 -2.85 -6.46
N PHE A 100 9.41 -4.04 -5.90
CA PHE A 100 8.60 -5.10 -6.53
C PHE A 100 7.11 -4.77 -6.50
N ASN A 101 6.63 -4.10 -5.45
CA ASN A 101 5.27 -3.55 -5.41
C ASN A 101 5.03 -2.56 -6.57
N GLY A 102 6.00 -1.69 -6.86
CA GLY A 102 5.93 -0.82 -8.04
C GLY A 102 5.84 -1.60 -9.34
N ILE A 103 6.60 -2.70 -9.48
CA ILE A 103 6.55 -3.56 -10.68
C ILE A 103 5.20 -4.27 -10.78
N ALA A 104 4.60 -4.72 -9.67
CA ALA A 104 3.26 -5.30 -9.64
C ALA A 104 2.17 -4.29 -10.07
N VAL A 105 2.30 -3.01 -9.65
CA VAL A 105 1.45 -1.92 -10.18
C VAL A 105 1.65 -1.75 -11.68
N GLY A 106 2.88 -1.85 -12.19
CA GLY A 106 3.16 -1.85 -13.63
C GLY A 106 2.46 -2.99 -14.38
N ALA A 107 2.43 -4.19 -13.81
CA ALA A 107 1.70 -5.33 -14.35
C ALA A 107 0.18 -5.06 -14.41
N ASN A 108 -0.41 -4.50 -13.33
CA ASN A 108 -1.81 -4.07 -13.31
C ASN A 108 -2.11 -3.10 -14.45
N ILE A 109 -1.31 -2.05 -14.62
CA ILE A 109 -1.49 -1.01 -15.64
C ILE A 109 -1.46 -1.61 -17.05
N VAL A 110 -0.47 -2.44 -17.34
CA VAL A 110 -0.32 -3.05 -18.68
C VAL A 110 -1.47 -3.99 -19.00
N ILE A 111 -1.88 -4.83 -18.05
CA ILE A 111 -3.00 -5.77 -18.25
C ILE A 111 -4.31 -4.99 -18.34
N ALA A 112 -4.58 -4.01 -17.48
CA ALA A 112 -5.77 -3.18 -17.51
C ALA A 112 -5.89 -2.42 -18.85
N ASN A 113 -4.78 -1.89 -19.38
CA ASN A 113 -4.74 -1.24 -20.68
C ASN A 113 -5.09 -2.22 -21.83
N MET A 114 -4.56 -3.46 -21.78
CA MET A 114 -4.90 -4.48 -22.77
C MET A 114 -6.36 -4.91 -22.68
N ILE A 115 -6.93 -5.00 -21.47
CA ILE A 115 -8.37 -5.26 -21.26
C ILE A 115 -9.20 -4.13 -21.88
N GLY A 116 -8.85 -2.87 -21.63
CA GLY A 116 -9.52 -1.72 -22.23
C GLY A 116 -9.46 -1.71 -23.76
N ARG A 117 -8.36 -2.17 -24.37
CA ARG A 117 -8.21 -2.37 -25.82
C ARG A 117 -8.93 -3.60 -26.36
N GLN A 118 -9.48 -4.44 -25.49
CA GLN A 118 -10.06 -5.74 -25.87
C GLN A 118 -9.06 -6.66 -26.60
N ASP A 119 -7.76 -6.55 -26.29
CA ASP A 119 -6.69 -7.30 -26.94
C ASP A 119 -6.58 -8.72 -26.36
N GLN A 120 -7.51 -9.58 -26.76
CA GLN A 120 -7.63 -10.97 -26.28
C GLN A 120 -6.36 -11.81 -26.54
N ASN A 121 -5.53 -11.44 -27.50
CA ASN A 121 -4.33 -12.19 -27.87
C ASN A 121 -3.14 -11.88 -26.94
N ASN A 122 -3.03 -10.65 -26.46
CA ASN A 122 -1.89 -10.21 -25.63
C ASN A 122 -2.19 -10.27 -24.13
N ILE A 123 -3.46 -10.27 -23.69
CA ILE A 123 -3.82 -10.43 -22.27
C ILE A 123 -3.21 -11.71 -21.67
N PRO A 124 -3.34 -12.92 -22.28
CA PRO A 124 -2.72 -14.12 -21.72
C PRO A 124 -1.20 -13.99 -21.61
N ARG A 125 -0.55 -13.40 -22.62
CA ARG A 125 0.93 -13.18 -22.61
C ARG A 125 1.32 -12.25 -21.45
N ALA A 126 0.52 -11.21 -21.18
CA ALA A 126 0.77 -10.29 -20.08
C ALA A 126 0.59 -10.96 -18.70
N VAL A 127 -0.45 -11.77 -18.54
CA VAL A 127 -0.68 -12.56 -17.33
C VAL A 127 0.49 -13.52 -17.08
N HIS A 128 0.90 -14.30 -18.07
CA HIS A 128 1.99 -15.26 -17.90
C HIS A 128 3.36 -14.59 -17.70
N THR A 129 3.63 -13.45 -18.36
CA THR A 129 4.83 -12.64 -18.12
C THR A 129 4.83 -12.04 -16.71
N SER A 130 3.69 -11.54 -16.22
CA SER A 130 3.56 -11.02 -14.86
C SER A 130 3.78 -12.10 -13.82
N TYR A 131 3.25 -13.28 -14.04
CA TYR A 131 3.45 -14.41 -13.14
C TYR A 131 4.91 -14.92 -13.17
N TRP A 132 5.55 -14.92 -14.36
CA TRP A 132 6.99 -15.19 -14.49
C TRP A 132 7.82 -14.18 -13.69
N LEU A 133 7.46 -12.88 -13.75
CA LEU A 133 8.10 -11.81 -12.96
C LEU A 133 7.94 -12.05 -11.45
N ALA A 134 6.76 -12.51 -11.00
CA ALA A 134 6.55 -12.87 -9.60
C ALA A 134 7.49 -13.99 -9.15
N LEU A 135 7.63 -15.04 -9.98
CA LEU A 135 8.53 -16.16 -9.69
C LEU A 135 10.01 -15.74 -9.69
N ALA A 136 10.46 -15.11 -10.77
CA ALA A 136 11.86 -14.69 -10.90
C ALA A 136 12.23 -13.60 -9.88
N GLY A 137 11.34 -12.61 -9.67
CA GLY A 137 11.50 -11.55 -8.69
C GLY A 137 11.50 -12.08 -7.26
N GLY A 138 10.62 -13.05 -6.96
CA GLY A 138 10.56 -13.69 -5.64
C GLY A 138 11.83 -14.47 -5.33
N ILE A 139 12.34 -15.25 -6.27
CA ILE A 139 13.63 -15.96 -6.13
C ILE A 139 14.77 -14.96 -5.94
N LEU A 140 14.81 -13.91 -6.76
CA LEU A 140 15.82 -12.85 -6.65
C LEU A 140 15.76 -12.15 -5.30
N LEU A 141 14.56 -11.78 -4.85
CA LEU A 141 14.37 -11.09 -3.56
C LEU A 141 14.71 -11.99 -2.37
N THR A 142 14.39 -13.28 -2.45
CA THR A 142 14.81 -14.30 -1.47
C THR A 142 16.33 -14.38 -1.40
N ALA A 143 17.01 -14.47 -2.56
CA ALA A 143 18.47 -14.52 -2.61
C ALA A 143 19.11 -13.23 -2.06
N LEU A 144 18.64 -12.07 -2.52
CA LEU A 144 19.12 -10.78 -2.02
C LEU A 144 18.92 -10.63 -0.51
N GLY A 145 17.73 -10.96 -0.01
CA GLY A 145 17.43 -10.90 1.40
C GLY A 145 18.27 -11.85 2.23
N PHE A 146 18.52 -13.07 1.75
CA PHE A 146 19.33 -14.05 2.48
C PHE A 146 20.80 -13.60 2.58
N PHE A 147 21.41 -13.14 1.48
CA PHE A 147 22.83 -12.76 1.45
C PHE A 147 23.09 -11.35 1.96
N LEU A 148 22.16 -10.41 1.78
CA LEU A 148 22.34 -9.01 2.16
C LEU A 148 21.81 -8.68 3.56
N SER A 149 21.10 -9.58 4.27
CA SER A 149 20.53 -9.31 5.58
C SER A 149 21.59 -8.82 6.58
N GLU A 150 22.69 -9.53 6.72
CA GLU A 150 23.76 -9.19 7.67
C GLU A 150 24.50 -7.89 7.28
N PRO A 151 25.01 -7.71 6.04
CA PRO A 151 25.67 -6.46 5.66
C PRO A 151 24.74 -5.23 5.71
N MET A 152 23.45 -5.39 5.42
CA MET A 152 22.49 -4.29 5.50
C MET A 152 22.22 -3.86 6.96
N LEU A 153 22.06 -4.83 7.87
CA LEU A 153 21.88 -4.56 9.30
C LEU A 153 23.15 -3.94 9.92
N ALA A 154 24.33 -4.41 9.52
CA ALA A 154 25.61 -3.81 9.93
C ALA A 154 25.75 -2.36 9.41
N ALA A 155 25.34 -2.10 8.17
CA ALA A 155 25.40 -0.77 7.58
C ALA A 155 24.54 0.28 8.31
N ILE A 156 23.41 -0.13 8.93
CA ILE A 156 22.58 0.75 9.76
C ILE A 156 23.00 0.77 11.23
N SER A 157 24.14 0.15 11.57
CA SER A 157 24.69 0.08 12.94
C SER A 157 23.73 -0.56 13.94
N THR A 158 23.11 -1.69 13.55
CA THR A 158 22.27 -2.48 14.47
C THR A 158 23.08 -2.94 15.66
N PRO A 159 22.59 -2.77 16.92
CA PRO A 159 23.31 -3.18 18.12
C PRO A 159 23.67 -4.67 18.13
N ALA A 160 24.85 -4.99 18.70
CA ALA A 160 25.41 -6.34 18.68
C ALA A 160 24.59 -7.37 19.46
N ASP A 161 23.82 -6.92 20.44
CA ASP A 161 22.92 -7.75 21.28
C ASP A 161 21.68 -8.28 20.54
N ILE A 162 21.23 -7.58 19.47
CA ILE A 162 20.05 -7.96 18.70
C ILE A 162 20.34 -8.36 17.26
N ILE A 163 21.58 -8.16 16.75
CA ILE A 163 21.89 -8.36 15.33
C ILE A 163 21.63 -9.80 14.86
N ASP A 164 21.98 -10.79 15.66
CA ASP A 164 21.78 -12.19 15.30
C ASP A 164 20.31 -12.56 15.15
N GLN A 165 19.45 -12.06 16.05
CA GLN A 165 18.01 -12.24 15.97
C GLN A 165 17.42 -11.48 14.78
N SER A 166 17.90 -10.28 14.49
CA SER A 166 17.48 -9.47 13.34
C SER A 166 17.85 -10.14 12.02
N VAL A 167 19.08 -10.68 11.90
CA VAL A 167 19.52 -11.42 10.71
C VAL A 167 18.68 -12.68 10.51
N LEU A 168 18.43 -13.45 11.56
CA LEU A 168 17.61 -14.64 11.49
C LEU A 168 16.18 -14.34 11.06
N TYR A 169 15.55 -13.31 11.68
CA TYR A 169 14.22 -12.84 11.30
C TYR A 169 14.17 -12.44 9.83
N MET A 170 15.11 -11.60 9.40
CA MET A 170 15.15 -11.07 8.04
C MET A 170 15.37 -12.18 7.01
N ARG A 171 16.24 -13.15 7.26
CA ARG A 171 16.47 -14.30 6.39
C ARG A 171 15.21 -15.16 6.26
N ILE A 172 14.51 -15.45 7.37
CA ILE A 172 13.26 -16.22 7.34
C ILE A 172 12.18 -15.43 6.57
N TYR A 173 12.04 -14.14 6.85
CA TYR A 173 11.07 -13.27 6.18
C TYR A 173 11.28 -13.27 4.67
N PHE A 174 12.53 -13.10 4.20
CA PHE A 174 12.84 -13.11 2.78
C PHE A 174 12.73 -14.50 2.13
N ALA A 175 12.79 -15.58 2.88
CA ALA A 175 12.41 -16.90 2.36
C ALA A 175 10.93 -16.95 1.94
N GLY A 176 10.07 -16.11 2.55
CA GLY A 176 8.68 -15.87 2.16
C GLY A 176 8.47 -14.92 0.97
N SER A 177 9.52 -14.30 0.42
CA SER A 177 9.37 -13.32 -0.66
C SER A 177 8.77 -13.90 -1.94
N LEU A 178 9.02 -15.17 -2.23
CA LEU A 178 8.44 -15.82 -3.40
C LEU A 178 6.90 -15.90 -3.29
N PRO A 179 6.28 -16.45 -2.25
CA PRO A 179 4.83 -16.43 -2.10
C PRO A 179 4.26 -15.01 -1.98
N LEU A 180 4.95 -14.08 -1.31
CA LEU A 180 4.54 -12.67 -1.24
C LEU A 180 4.37 -12.08 -2.64
N LEU A 181 5.37 -12.19 -3.52
CA LEU A 181 5.29 -11.63 -4.86
C LEU A 181 4.28 -12.37 -5.75
N ILE A 182 4.08 -13.67 -5.57
CA ILE A 182 3.01 -14.41 -6.26
C ILE A 182 1.64 -13.84 -5.87
N TYR A 183 1.42 -13.54 -4.59
CA TYR A 183 0.18 -12.91 -4.15
C TYR A 183 0.03 -11.49 -4.71
N ASP A 184 1.07 -10.66 -4.68
CA ASP A 184 1.02 -9.26 -5.14
C ASP A 184 0.74 -9.17 -6.63
N PHE A 185 1.47 -9.91 -7.47
CA PHE A 185 1.23 -9.95 -8.91
C PHE A 185 -0.09 -10.61 -9.28
N GLY A 186 -0.46 -11.69 -8.58
CA GLY A 186 -1.76 -12.33 -8.78
C GLY A 186 -2.93 -11.42 -8.43
N SER A 187 -2.81 -10.67 -7.34
CA SER A 187 -3.78 -9.64 -6.95
C SER A 187 -3.82 -8.49 -7.95
N ALA A 188 -2.68 -8.08 -8.51
CA ALA A 188 -2.60 -7.06 -9.56
C ALA A 188 -3.34 -7.51 -10.84
N ILE A 189 -3.21 -8.78 -11.24
CA ILE A 189 -3.95 -9.38 -12.36
C ILE A 189 -5.46 -9.36 -12.09
N LEU A 190 -5.91 -9.75 -10.90
CA LEU A 190 -7.34 -9.72 -10.55
C LEU A 190 -7.88 -8.29 -10.51
N ARG A 191 -7.14 -7.36 -9.90
CA ARG A 191 -7.51 -5.94 -9.84
C ARG A 191 -7.61 -5.31 -11.23
N SER A 192 -6.75 -5.68 -12.18
CA SER A 192 -6.75 -5.13 -13.55
C SER A 192 -8.07 -5.34 -14.30
N LYS A 193 -8.84 -6.36 -13.92
CA LYS A 193 -10.17 -6.64 -14.48
C LYS A 193 -11.35 -6.21 -13.57
N GLY A 194 -11.07 -5.57 -12.42
CA GLY A 194 -12.09 -5.06 -11.52
C GLY A 194 -12.38 -5.93 -10.29
N ASP A 195 -11.70 -7.05 -10.15
CA ASP A 195 -11.91 -7.93 -9.01
C ASP A 195 -10.99 -7.57 -7.85
N THR A 196 -11.49 -6.78 -6.92
CA THR A 196 -10.80 -6.43 -5.66
C THR A 196 -11.27 -7.28 -4.48
N VAL A 197 -12.41 -7.95 -4.61
CA VAL A 197 -13.00 -8.72 -3.50
C VAL A 197 -12.21 -9.99 -3.24
N ARG A 198 -11.88 -10.77 -4.28
CA ARG A 198 -11.15 -12.02 -4.11
C ARG A 198 -9.78 -11.84 -3.47
N PRO A 199 -8.90 -10.91 -3.92
CA PRO A 199 -7.64 -10.63 -3.24
C PRO A 199 -7.83 -10.28 -1.76
N THR A 200 -8.85 -9.45 -1.43
CA THR A 200 -9.18 -9.08 -0.06
C THR A 200 -9.56 -10.29 0.80
N VAL A 201 -10.39 -11.19 0.28
CA VAL A 201 -10.78 -12.42 0.99
C VAL A 201 -9.57 -13.32 1.24
N TYR A 202 -8.69 -13.49 0.23
CA TYR A 202 -7.48 -14.33 0.38
C TYR A 202 -6.52 -13.76 1.44
N LEU A 203 -6.34 -12.44 1.42
CA LEU A 203 -5.55 -11.74 2.44
C LEU A 203 -6.17 -11.90 3.84
N THR A 204 -7.51 -11.81 3.95
CA THR A 204 -8.20 -11.99 5.23
C THR A 204 -7.99 -13.39 5.79
N VAL A 205 -8.14 -14.43 4.96
CA VAL A 205 -7.89 -15.81 5.36
C VAL A 205 -6.44 -16.02 5.81
N ALA A 206 -5.49 -15.50 5.02
CA ALA A 206 -4.08 -15.59 5.35
C ALA A 206 -3.74 -14.83 6.66
N GLY A 207 -4.31 -13.65 6.86
CA GLY A 207 -4.07 -12.86 8.06
C GLY A 207 -4.67 -13.45 9.33
N ILE A 208 -5.85 -14.05 9.27
CA ILE A 208 -6.42 -14.80 10.41
C ILE A 208 -5.52 -15.99 10.74
N LEU A 209 -5.07 -16.72 9.73
CA LEU A 209 -4.13 -17.84 9.90
C LEU A 209 -2.80 -17.36 10.50
N ASN A 210 -2.27 -16.21 10.05
CA ASN A 210 -1.07 -15.59 10.58
C ASN A 210 -1.20 -15.32 12.10
N ILE A 211 -2.29 -14.72 12.56
CA ILE A 211 -2.52 -14.47 14.00
C ILE A 211 -2.53 -15.79 14.78
N ILE A 212 -3.24 -16.81 14.29
CA ILE A 212 -3.32 -18.12 14.95
C ILE A 212 -1.94 -18.76 15.03
N LEU A 213 -1.20 -18.75 13.92
CA LEU A 213 0.15 -19.32 13.88
C LEU A 213 1.13 -18.54 14.74
N ASN A 214 1.06 -17.22 14.79
CA ASN A 214 1.88 -16.39 15.68
C ASN A 214 1.68 -16.76 17.14
N LEU A 215 0.44 -16.89 17.58
CA LEU A 215 0.15 -17.32 18.96
C LEU A 215 0.68 -18.73 19.22
N TYR A 216 0.53 -19.65 18.27
CA TYR A 216 1.02 -21.01 18.41
C TYR A 216 2.55 -21.09 18.43
N THR A 217 3.24 -20.47 17.47
CA THR A 217 4.72 -20.55 17.35
C THR A 217 5.42 -19.80 18.48
N VAL A 218 4.88 -18.68 18.93
CA VAL A 218 5.52 -17.85 19.96
C VAL A 218 5.16 -18.32 21.37
N ILE A 219 3.89 -18.69 21.65
CA ILE A 219 3.46 -19.04 23.00
C ILE A 219 3.70 -20.53 23.27
N VAL A 220 3.29 -21.42 22.34
CA VAL A 220 3.35 -22.87 22.56
C VAL A 220 4.74 -23.40 22.23
N LEU A 221 5.28 -23.06 21.05
CA LEU A 221 6.60 -23.54 20.60
C LEU A 221 7.75 -22.70 21.14
N LYS A 222 7.49 -21.53 21.74
CA LYS A 222 8.50 -20.61 22.33
C LYS A 222 9.62 -20.22 21.35
N MET A 223 9.28 -20.09 20.06
CA MET A 223 10.25 -19.78 19.00
C MET A 223 10.64 -18.30 18.95
N GLY A 224 10.01 -17.43 19.75
CA GLY A 224 10.31 -16.00 19.77
C GLY A 224 10.09 -15.34 18.41
N VAL A 225 11.04 -14.49 18.03
CA VAL A 225 10.98 -13.68 16.79
C VAL A 225 10.94 -14.56 15.52
N SER A 226 11.68 -15.68 15.51
CA SER A 226 11.66 -16.61 14.37
C SER A 226 10.30 -17.26 14.16
N GLY A 227 9.53 -17.47 15.25
CA GLY A 227 8.17 -17.99 15.17
C GLY A 227 7.23 -17.07 14.42
N VAL A 228 7.32 -15.77 14.65
CA VAL A 228 6.51 -14.76 13.92
C VAL A 228 6.89 -14.74 12.44
N ALA A 229 8.18 -14.75 12.10
CA ALA A 229 8.61 -14.80 10.71
C ALA A 229 8.10 -16.05 9.98
N ILE A 230 8.15 -17.21 10.60
CA ILE A 230 7.65 -18.48 10.04
C ILE A 230 6.13 -18.42 9.85
N ALA A 231 5.39 -17.90 10.83
CA ALA A 231 3.95 -17.74 10.74
C ALA A 231 3.54 -16.83 9.56
N THR A 232 4.27 -15.74 9.35
CA THR A 232 4.08 -14.83 8.21
C THR A 232 4.34 -15.55 6.89
N VAL A 233 5.45 -16.27 6.76
CA VAL A 233 5.78 -17.03 5.54
C VAL A 233 4.71 -18.09 5.21
N ILE A 234 4.23 -18.84 6.20
CA ILE A 234 3.17 -19.84 5.98
C ILE A 234 1.88 -19.15 5.51
N SER A 235 1.53 -18.03 6.10
CA SER A 235 0.33 -17.27 5.72
C SER A 235 0.43 -16.69 4.31
N GLU A 236 1.61 -16.22 3.92
CA GLU A 236 1.89 -15.77 2.55
C GLU A 236 1.80 -16.92 1.54
N ILE A 237 2.27 -18.12 1.89
CA ILE A 237 2.09 -19.31 1.04
C ILE A 237 0.60 -19.61 0.82
N VAL A 238 -0.22 -19.51 1.86
CA VAL A 238 -1.67 -19.74 1.73
C VAL A 238 -2.31 -18.72 0.81
N SER A 239 -2.01 -17.44 0.96
CA SER A 239 -2.54 -16.37 0.08
C SER A 239 -2.08 -16.56 -1.36
N ALA A 240 -0.81 -16.92 -1.59
CA ALA A 240 -0.25 -17.21 -2.90
C ALA A 240 -0.94 -18.42 -3.58
N VAL A 241 -1.19 -19.48 -2.84
CA VAL A 241 -1.92 -20.66 -3.34
C VAL A 241 -3.35 -20.27 -3.71
N LEU A 242 -4.06 -19.54 -2.85
CA LEU A 242 -5.44 -19.12 -3.11
C LEU A 242 -5.56 -18.23 -4.36
N VAL A 243 -4.68 -17.24 -4.52
CA VAL A 243 -4.69 -16.37 -5.70
C VAL A 243 -4.33 -17.13 -6.96
N THR A 244 -3.36 -18.05 -6.89
CA THR A 244 -2.94 -18.89 -8.03
C THR A 244 -4.07 -19.80 -8.49
N VAL A 245 -4.70 -20.52 -7.55
CA VAL A 245 -5.85 -21.39 -7.86
C VAL A 245 -7.00 -20.57 -8.45
N SER A 246 -7.24 -19.37 -7.94
CA SER A 246 -8.23 -18.45 -8.50
C SER A 246 -7.93 -18.08 -9.94
N LEU A 247 -6.69 -17.72 -10.27
CA LEU A 247 -6.26 -17.39 -11.62
C LEU A 247 -6.37 -18.59 -12.59
N MET A 248 -6.03 -19.79 -12.11
CA MET A 248 -6.16 -21.02 -12.92
C MET A 248 -7.62 -21.38 -13.22
N ARG A 249 -8.55 -21.01 -12.35
CA ARG A 249 -9.99 -21.26 -12.51
C ARG A 249 -10.73 -20.19 -13.31
N GLN A 250 -10.05 -19.13 -13.78
CA GLN A 250 -10.69 -18.15 -14.65
C GLN A 250 -11.13 -18.80 -15.97
N SER A 251 -12.23 -18.28 -16.53
CA SER A 251 -12.77 -18.72 -17.83
C SER A 251 -12.46 -17.74 -18.97
N ASP A 252 -11.82 -16.61 -18.65
CA ASP A 252 -11.48 -15.53 -19.58
C ASP A 252 -9.99 -15.51 -19.96
N ALA A 253 -9.59 -14.55 -20.78
CA ALA A 253 -8.21 -14.39 -21.23
C ALA A 253 -7.19 -14.16 -20.09
N THR A 254 -7.63 -13.91 -18.85
CA THR A 254 -6.75 -13.78 -17.68
C THR A 254 -6.44 -15.12 -17.00
N ARG A 255 -6.88 -16.25 -17.57
CA ARG A 255 -6.60 -17.58 -17.05
C ARG A 255 -5.09 -17.85 -17.04
N LEU A 256 -4.60 -18.34 -15.90
CA LEU A 256 -3.23 -18.79 -15.75
C LEU A 256 -3.10 -20.26 -16.14
N GLU A 257 -2.20 -20.56 -17.07
CA GLU A 257 -1.83 -21.92 -17.50
C GLU A 257 -0.33 -22.14 -17.27
N TRP A 258 0.02 -23.09 -16.39
CA TRP A 258 1.43 -23.35 -16.01
C TRP A 258 2.36 -23.58 -17.21
N ARG A 259 1.87 -24.26 -18.25
CA ARG A 259 2.66 -24.57 -19.46
C ARG A 259 2.96 -23.35 -20.32
N GLN A 260 2.23 -22.28 -20.14
CA GLN A 260 2.37 -21.05 -20.92
C GLN A 260 3.19 -19.96 -20.20
N ILE A 261 3.62 -20.22 -18.95
CA ILE A 261 4.45 -19.27 -18.19
C ILE A 261 5.78 -19.08 -18.90
N ARG A 262 5.94 -17.92 -19.52
CA ARG A 262 7.16 -17.54 -20.25
C ARG A 262 7.33 -16.04 -20.23
N LEU A 263 8.57 -15.59 -20.38
CA LEU A 263 8.91 -14.19 -20.51
C LEU A 263 8.66 -13.71 -21.95
N ASP A 264 7.69 -12.82 -22.14
CA ASP A 264 7.57 -12.03 -23.36
C ASP A 264 8.36 -10.72 -23.20
N ARG A 265 9.44 -10.56 -23.96
CA ARG A 265 10.37 -9.41 -23.84
C ARG A 265 9.69 -8.07 -24.07
N HIS A 266 8.70 -8.01 -24.95
CA HIS A 266 7.99 -6.76 -25.25
C HIS A 266 7.09 -6.34 -24.09
N ILE A 267 6.33 -7.28 -23.55
CA ILE A 267 5.45 -7.07 -22.40
C ILE A 267 6.27 -6.78 -21.13
N PHE A 268 7.35 -7.54 -20.93
CA PHE A 268 8.31 -7.31 -19.85
C PHE A 268 8.82 -5.86 -19.88
N SER A 269 9.30 -5.38 -21.03
CA SER A 269 9.80 -4.01 -21.17
C SER A 269 8.72 -2.98 -20.84
N LYS A 270 7.45 -3.21 -21.21
CA LYS A 270 6.34 -2.33 -20.86
C LYS A 270 6.08 -2.31 -19.35
N ILE A 271 6.02 -3.49 -18.72
CA ILE A 271 5.81 -3.59 -17.26
C ILE A 271 6.93 -2.87 -16.50
N MET A 272 8.20 -3.12 -16.91
CA MET A 272 9.36 -2.50 -16.25
C MET A 272 9.43 -0.98 -16.46
N ARG A 273 9.07 -0.49 -17.65
CA ARG A 273 9.03 0.95 -17.95
C ARG A 273 8.07 1.72 -17.04
N VAL A 274 6.96 1.10 -16.63
CA VAL A 274 5.96 1.69 -15.74
C VAL A 274 6.27 1.38 -14.28
N GLY A 275 6.65 0.15 -14.00
CA GLY A 275 6.79 -0.38 -12.65
C GLY A 275 8.06 0.12 -11.93
N ILE A 276 9.21 0.17 -12.62
CA ILE A 276 10.47 0.65 -12.01
C ILE A 276 10.33 2.09 -11.50
N PRO A 277 9.84 3.06 -12.29
CA PRO A 277 9.64 4.42 -11.78
C PRO A 277 8.70 4.47 -10.58
N ALA A 278 7.62 3.68 -10.56
CA ALA A 278 6.70 3.60 -9.43
C ALA A 278 7.39 3.02 -8.18
N GLY A 279 8.19 1.97 -8.33
CA GLY A 279 8.97 1.39 -7.23
C GLY A 279 10.02 2.35 -6.67
N ILE A 280 10.77 3.03 -7.53
CA ILE A 280 11.74 4.06 -7.14
C ILE A 280 11.04 5.18 -6.36
N GLN A 281 9.86 5.60 -6.77
CA GLN A 281 9.10 6.62 -6.06
C GLN A 281 8.76 6.16 -4.63
N ASN A 282 8.31 4.92 -4.44
CA ASN A 282 8.02 4.38 -3.11
C ASN A 282 9.26 4.34 -2.22
N MET A 283 10.43 3.97 -2.78
CA MET A 283 11.71 4.03 -2.07
C MET A 283 12.09 5.46 -1.67
N MET A 284 11.88 6.45 -2.54
CA MET A 284 12.20 7.85 -2.28
C MET A 284 11.33 8.45 -1.17
N TRP A 285 10.08 8.03 -1.03
CA TRP A 285 9.24 8.38 0.11
C TRP A 285 9.89 7.98 1.44
N SER A 286 10.42 6.77 1.51
CA SER A 286 11.12 6.27 2.71
C SER A 286 12.36 7.13 3.05
N VAL A 287 13.15 7.50 2.04
CA VAL A 287 14.33 8.38 2.23
C VAL A 287 13.93 9.75 2.77
N SER A 288 12.86 10.35 2.21
CA SER A 288 12.35 11.65 2.69
C SER A 288 11.91 11.59 4.14
N ASN A 289 11.21 10.53 4.53
CA ASN A 289 10.73 10.35 5.89
C ASN A 289 11.87 10.13 6.89
N ILE A 290 12.95 9.43 6.50
CA ILE A 290 14.16 9.27 7.33
C ILE A 290 14.79 10.64 7.65
N ALA A 291 14.92 11.52 6.66
CA ALA A 291 15.49 12.84 6.87
C ALA A 291 14.67 13.71 7.84
N VAL A 292 13.33 13.66 7.73
CA VAL A 292 12.45 14.33 8.68
C VAL A 292 12.56 13.72 10.07
N GLN A 293 12.63 12.38 10.16
CA GLN A 293 12.78 11.69 11.45
C GLN A 293 14.10 12.03 12.15
N GLN A 294 15.20 12.15 11.41
CA GLN A 294 16.48 12.60 11.98
C GLN A 294 16.37 14.01 12.59
N ALA A 295 15.71 14.94 11.89
CA ALA A 295 15.43 16.28 12.42
C ALA A 295 14.53 16.22 13.65
N MET A 296 13.54 15.34 13.67
CA MET A 296 12.62 15.15 14.80
C MET A 296 13.30 14.61 16.04
N ASN A 297 14.25 13.69 15.89
CA ASN A 297 15.00 13.11 17.00
C ASN A 297 15.76 14.16 17.82
N THR A 298 16.04 15.35 17.26
CA THR A 298 16.69 16.45 17.99
C THR A 298 15.81 17.11 19.05
N PHE A 299 14.49 16.84 19.03
CA PHE A 299 13.54 17.38 20.02
C PHE A 299 13.34 16.50 21.25
N GLY A 300 13.97 15.33 21.29
CA GLY A 300 13.92 14.41 22.44
C GLY A 300 12.80 13.38 22.36
N SER A 301 12.81 12.46 23.34
CA SER A 301 11.98 11.24 23.34
C SER A 301 10.47 11.52 23.42
N ILE A 302 10.04 12.54 24.16
CA ILE A 302 8.63 12.93 24.28
C ILE A 302 8.03 13.28 22.90
N VAL A 303 8.74 14.10 22.12
CA VAL A 303 8.30 14.51 20.79
C VAL A 303 8.29 13.32 19.82
N VAL A 304 9.32 12.47 19.90
CA VAL A 304 9.39 11.24 19.07
C VAL A 304 8.24 10.30 19.39
N ALA A 305 7.90 10.11 20.68
CA ALA A 305 6.76 9.28 21.10
C ALA A 305 5.42 9.85 20.61
N GLY A 306 5.19 11.16 20.76
CA GLY A 306 3.99 11.83 20.26
C GLY A 306 3.86 11.76 18.74
N ASN A 307 4.98 11.94 18.02
CA ASN A 307 5.01 11.76 16.57
C ASN A 307 4.65 10.33 16.15
N SER A 308 5.18 9.33 16.84
CA SER A 308 4.90 7.91 16.53
C SER A 308 3.43 7.55 16.74
N ALA A 309 2.82 8.02 17.83
CA ALA A 309 1.40 7.84 18.08
C ALA A 309 0.53 8.50 16.99
N ALA A 310 0.87 9.73 16.60
CA ALA A 310 0.17 10.46 15.53
C ALA A 310 0.36 9.80 14.15
N LEU A 311 1.54 9.23 13.84
CA LEU A 311 1.81 8.48 12.61
C LEU A 311 0.90 7.25 12.48
N ASN A 312 0.64 6.53 13.57
CA ASN A 312 -0.27 5.39 13.55
C ASN A 312 -1.70 5.82 13.18
N LEU A 313 -2.16 6.96 13.71
CA LEU A 313 -3.47 7.52 13.34
C LEU A 313 -3.51 8.02 11.90
N GLU A 314 -2.44 8.66 11.44
CA GLU A 314 -2.26 9.11 10.04
C GLU A 314 -2.36 7.95 9.05
N GLY A 315 -1.90 6.75 9.43
CA GLY A 315 -1.97 5.52 8.63
C GLY A 315 -3.39 5.22 8.12
N PHE A 316 -4.42 5.48 8.90
CA PHE A 316 -5.82 5.27 8.48
C PHE A 316 -6.25 6.19 7.34
N VAL A 317 -5.72 7.41 7.26
CA VAL A 317 -5.96 8.29 6.10
C VAL A 317 -5.29 7.73 4.85
N TYR A 318 -4.02 7.28 4.98
CA TYR A 318 -3.28 6.68 3.87
C TYR A 318 -3.93 5.41 3.31
N VAL A 319 -4.59 4.59 4.13
CA VAL A 319 -5.37 3.43 3.67
C VAL A 319 -6.40 3.85 2.62
N SER A 320 -7.19 4.88 2.93
CA SER A 320 -8.19 5.40 1.99
C SER A 320 -7.54 5.99 0.73
N MET A 321 -6.45 6.74 0.91
CA MET A 321 -5.71 7.35 -0.21
C MET A 321 -5.17 6.30 -1.17
N ASN A 322 -4.51 5.26 -0.66
CA ASN A 322 -3.97 4.19 -1.48
C ASN A 322 -5.06 3.46 -2.28
N ALA A 323 -6.21 3.17 -1.66
CA ALA A 323 -7.31 2.50 -2.32
C ALA A 323 -7.88 3.30 -3.49
N PHE A 324 -8.08 4.62 -3.32
CA PHE A 324 -8.53 5.49 -4.41
C PHE A 324 -7.46 5.70 -5.48
N THR A 325 -6.19 5.74 -5.10
CA THR A 325 -5.05 5.81 -6.04
C THR A 325 -5.01 4.58 -6.94
N ASP A 326 -5.12 3.36 -6.36
CA ASP A 326 -5.17 2.12 -7.13
C ASP A 326 -6.39 2.04 -8.03
N ALA A 327 -7.56 2.50 -7.55
CA ALA A 327 -8.75 2.61 -8.36
C ALA A 327 -8.53 3.58 -9.55
N CYS A 328 -7.98 4.77 -9.31
CA CYS A 328 -7.66 5.73 -10.35
C CYS A 328 -6.71 5.15 -11.41
N ILE A 329 -5.64 4.46 -10.98
CA ILE A 329 -4.70 3.80 -11.88
C ILE A 329 -5.43 2.80 -12.77
N THR A 330 -6.19 1.88 -12.19
CA THR A 330 -6.82 0.78 -12.91
C THR A 330 -7.88 1.28 -13.89
N PHE A 331 -8.80 2.15 -13.44
CA PHE A 331 -9.85 2.71 -14.30
C PHE A 331 -9.28 3.59 -15.42
N THR A 332 -8.27 4.41 -15.10
CA THR A 332 -7.58 5.22 -16.13
C THR A 332 -6.86 4.35 -17.14
N SER A 333 -6.23 3.24 -16.70
CA SER A 333 -5.53 2.32 -17.60
C SER A 333 -6.48 1.62 -18.57
N GLN A 334 -7.65 1.19 -18.12
CA GLN A 334 -8.67 0.63 -19.00
C GLN A 334 -9.24 1.68 -19.95
N ALA A 335 -9.59 2.89 -19.46
CA ALA A 335 -10.08 3.97 -20.31
C ALA A 335 -9.05 4.43 -21.34
N ALA A 336 -7.76 4.48 -20.95
CA ALA A 336 -6.67 4.79 -21.87
C ALA A 336 -6.47 3.67 -22.92
N GLY A 337 -6.62 2.42 -22.52
CA GLY A 337 -6.62 1.29 -23.44
C GLY A 337 -7.76 1.37 -24.46
N ALA A 338 -8.95 1.73 -24.02
CA ALA A 338 -10.13 1.97 -24.87
C ALA A 338 -10.01 3.26 -25.73
N GLN A 339 -8.94 4.04 -25.54
CA GLN A 339 -8.71 5.34 -26.20
C GLN A 339 -9.81 6.38 -25.89
N ASP A 340 -10.56 6.19 -24.80
CA ASP A 340 -11.61 7.11 -24.37
C ASP A 340 -11.03 8.25 -23.50
N THR A 341 -10.67 9.34 -24.16
CA THR A 341 -10.12 10.54 -23.51
C THR A 341 -11.11 11.21 -22.57
N HIS A 342 -12.41 11.13 -22.87
CA HIS A 342 -13.46 11.69 -22.02
C HIS A 342 -13.55 10.91 -20.71
N GLN A 343 -13.51 9.57 -20.78
CA GLN A 343 -13.56 8.70 -19.60
C GLN A 343 -12.30 8.87 -18.75
N VAL A 344 -11.10 8.96 -19.34
CA VAL A 344 -9.84 9.27 -18.61
C VAL A 344 -9.99 10.54 -17.78
N ARG A 345 -10.48 11.64 -18.39
CA ARG A 345 -10.70 12.89 -17.68
C ARG A 345 -11.76 12.77 -16.59
N ARG A 346 -12.83 12.02 -16.85
CA ARG A 346 -13.93 11.80 -15.91
C ARG A 346 -13.47 10.99 -14.71
N VAL A 347 -12.71 9.90 -14.92
CA VAL A 347 -12.11 9.07 -13.85
C VAL A 347 -11.26 9.95 -12.95
N MET A 348 -10.32 10.71 -13.54
CA MET A 348 -9.44 11.60 -12.77
C MET A 348 -10.23 12.60 -11.91
N ARG A 349 -11.26 13.27 -12.46
CA ARG A 349 -12.05 14.26 -11.72
C ARG A 349 -12.86 13.63 -10.59
N VAL A 350 -13.56 12.53 -10.87
CA VAL A 350 -14.42 11.87 -9.88
C VAL A 350 -13.58 11.29 -8.76
N THR A 351 -12.47 10.63 -9.07
CA THR A 351 -11.59 10.07 -8.04
C THR A 351 -10.92 11.17 -7.23
N LEU A 352 -10.54 12.29 -7.86
CA LEU A 352 -10.00 13.46 -7.15
C LEU A 352 -10.99 14.00 -6.11
N ILE A 353 -12.25 14.18 -6.48
CA ILE A 353 -13.29 14.67 -5.57
C ILE A 353 -13.51 13.67 -4.42
N LEU A 354 -13.70 12.38 -4.74
CA LEU A 354 -13.94 11.35 -3.74
C LEU A 354 -12.79 11.24 -2.73
N MET A 355 -11.55 11.16 -3.23
CA MET A 355 -10.38 11.03 -2.39
C MET A 355 -10.14 12.29 -1.54
N THR A 356 -10.36 13.48 -2.11
CA THR A 356 -10.23 14.73 -1.36
C THR A 356 -11.26 14.81 -0.23
N ILE A 357 -12.52 14.46 -0.49
CA ILE A 357 -13.57 14.43 0.53
C ILE A 357 -13.23 13.38 1.61
N ALA A 358 -12.84 12.18 1.21
CA ALA A 358 -12.51 11.11 2.16
C ALA A 358 -11.30 11.48 3.04
N SER A 359 -10.21 11.98 2.45
CA SER A 359 -9.02 12.35 3.20
C SER A 359 -9.23 13.59 4.07
N ALA A 360 -9.96 14.62 3.58
CA ALA A 360 -10.26 15.82 4.35
C ALA A 360 -11.18 15.50 5.53
N SER A 361 -12.26 14.75 5.31
CA SER A 361 -13.18 14.35 6.40
C SER A 361 -12.47 13.51 7.46
N MET A 362 -11.66 12.53 7.05
CA MET A 362 -10.87 11.71 7.97
C MET A 362 -9.84 12.55 8.72
N GLY A 363 -9.09 13.42 8.02
CA GLY A 363 -8.10 14.32 8.64
C GLY A 363 -8.73 15.27 9.67
N ILE A 364 -9.90 15.84 9.38
CA ILE A 364 -10.66 16.67 10.30
C ILE A 364 -11.12 15.85 11.52
N LEU A 365 -11.73 14.68 11.31
CA LEU A 365 -12.19 13.82 12.39
C LEU A 365 -11.02 13.41 13.30
N LEU A 366 -9.91 12.95 12.73
CA LEU A 366 -8.75 12.57 13.51
C LEU A 366 -8.15 13.76 14.28
N THR A 367 -8.16 14.96 13.72
CA THR A 367 -7.64 16.16 14.39
C THR A 367 -8.57 16.65 15.50
N VAL A 368 -9.88 16.64 15.28
CA VAL A 368 -10.88 17.06 16.28
C VAL A 368 -10.90 16.11 17.48
N PHE A 369 -10.90 14.81 17.20
CA PHE A 369 -10.86 13.78 18.25
C PHE A 369 -9.44 13.38 18.66
N GLY A 370 -8.41 14.08 18.17
CA GLY A 370 -7.00 13.73 18.30
C GLY A 370 -6.57 13.51 19.75
N ASN A 371 -6.98 14.35 20.69
CA ASN A 371 -6.66 14.17 22.11
C ASN A 371 -7.17 12.83 22.64
N SER A 372 -8.44 12.49 22.37
CA SER A 372 -9.05 11.23 22.83
C SER A 372 -8.44 10.01 22.14
N LEU A 373 -8.04 10.15 20.88
CA LEU A 373 -7.42 9.06 20.13
C LEU A 373 -5.96 8.83 20.57
N LEU A 374 -5.21 9.89 20.88
CA LEU A 374 -3.84 9.78 21.40
C LEU A 374 -3.81 9.18 22.80
N LEU A 375 -4.86 9.40 23.63
CA LEU A 375 -5.01 8.74 24.94
C LEU A 375 -5.09 7.20 24.84
N LEU A 376 -5.43 6.64 23.67
CA LEU A 376 -5.38 5.18 23.45
C LEU A 376 -3.91 4.65 23.41
N TYR A 377 -2.95 5.53 23.12
CA TYR A 377 -1.54 5.17 23.01
C TYR A 377 -0.73 5.55 24.24
N THR A 378 -1.09 6.64 24.95
CA THR A 378 -0.32 7.13 26.08
C THR A 378 -1.19 7.96 27.03
N ASN A 379 -0.86 7.91 28.32
CA ASN A 379 -1.46 8.78 29.34
C ASN A 379 -0.57 10.00 29.67
N ASP A 380 0.57 10.14 29.02
CA ASP A 380 1.48 11.27 29.27
C ASP A 380 0.98 12.52 28.53
N PRO A 381 0.62 13.60 29.26
CA PRO A 381 0.11 14.83 28.65
C PRO A 381 1.07 15.50 27.69
N ASP A 382 2.37 15.46 27.96
CA ASP A 382 3.38 16.11 27.12
C ASP A 382 3.54 15.39 25.78
N VAL A 383 3.45 14.06 25.79
CA VAL A 383 3.43 13.22 24.58
C VAL A 383 2.18 13.50 23.73
N ILE A 384 1.01 13.68 24.38
CA ILE A 384 -0.26 14.01 23.70
C ILE A 384 -0.15 15.39 23.04
N VAL A 385 0.37 16.40 23.76
CA VAL A 385 0.57 17.75 23.22
C VAL A 385 1.49 17.70 22.00
N ALA A 386 2.61 16.98 22.07
CA ALA A 386 3.53 16.81 20.95
C ALA A 386 2.86 16.11 19.74
N GLY A 387 2.07 15.04 19.98
CA GLY A 387 1.30 14.36 18.94
C GLY A 387 0.27 15.27 18.27
N MET A 388 -0.42 16.11 19.07
CA MET A 388 -1.40 17.07 18.55
C MET A 388 -0.78 18.14 17.64
N VAL A 389 0.50 18.48 17.82
CA VAL A 389 1.19 19.37 16.85
C VAL A 389 1.21 18.70 15.48
N ARG A 390 1.59 17.42 15.37
CA ARG A 390 1.54 16.69 14.09
C ARG A 390 0.13 16.60 13.52
N MET A 391 -0.86 16.32 14.36
CA MET A 391 -2.27 16.26 13.93
C MET A 391 -2.72 17.55 13.24
N ARG A 392 -2.37 18.72 13.80
CA ARG A 392 -2.76 20.04 13.28
C ARG A 392 -1.96 20.48 12.06
N TYR A 393 -0.66 20.16 11.99
CA TYR A 393 0.23 20.66 10.94
C TYR A 393 0.42 19.68 9.78
N VAL A 394 0.14 18.39 9.96
CA VAL A 394 0.31 17.35 8.94
C VAL A 394 -1.03 16.69 8.62
N VAL A 395 -1.67 16.02 9.61
CA VAL A 395 -2.85 15.18 9.35
C VAL A 395 -4.03 15.99 8.83
N LEU A 396 -4.28 17.18 9.36
CA LEU A 396 -5.33 18.08 8.87
C LEU A 396 -5.15 18.47 7.39
N TRP A 397 -3.91 18.49 6.90
CA TRP A 397 -3.55 18.92 5.55
C TRP A 397 -3.29 17.75 4.59
N LEU A 398 -3.47 16.51 5.00
CA LEU A 398 -3.26 15.32 4.16
C LEU A 398 -4.12 15.31 2.89
N TRP A 399 -5.25 16.01 2.87
CA TRP A 399 -6.05 16.16 1.66
C TRP A 399 -5.29 16.84 0.50
N ILE A 400 -4.29 17.68 0.78
CA ILE A 400 -3.42 18.27 -0.26
C ILE A 400 -2.57 17.16 -0.90
N ASN A 401 -2.06 16.22 -0.10
CA ASN A 401 -1.36 15.05 -0.62
C ASN A 401 -2.29 14.16 -1.47
N ALA A 402 -3.55 14.01 -1.06
CA ALA A 402 -4.56 13.32 -1.85
C ALA A 402 -4.77 13.97 -3.23
N VAL A 403 -4.86 15.31 -3.26
CA VAL A 403 -4.99 16.08 -4.51
C VAL A 403 -3.76 15.92 -5.42
N LEU A 404 -2.57 15.73 -4.85
CA LEU A 404 -1.33 15.47 -5.56
C LEU A 404 -1.30 14.07 -6.19
N ASP A 405 -1.78 13.05 -5.47
CA ASP A 405 -1.62 11.65 -5.87
C ASP A 405 -2.51 11.25 -7.06
N ILE A 406 -3.71 11.83 -7.19
CA ILE A 406 -4.64 11.44 -8.25
C ILE A 406 -4.17 11.83 -9.66
N PRO A 407 -3.67 13.05 -9.94
CA PRO A 407 -3.07 13.35 -11.23
C PRO A 407 -1.87 12.44 -11.55
N ALA A 408 -1.06 12.09 -10.54
CA ALA A 408 0.05 11.14 -10.71
C ALA A 408 -0.44 9.73 -11.07
N ALA A 409 -1.47 9.24 -10.37
CA ALA A 409 -2.12 7.96 -10.66
C ALA A 409 -2.71 7.93 -12.08
N SER A 410 -3.40 9.01 -12.49
CA SER A 410 -3.95 9.16 -13.83
C SER A 410 -2.85 9.15 -14.91
N MET A 411 -1.72 9.85 -14.68
CA MET A 411 -0.59 9.82 -15.63
C MET A 411 0.00 8.41 -15.78
N ARG A 412 0.15 7.68 -14.66
CA ARG A 412 0.60 6.28 -14.72
C ARG A 412 -0.36 5.40 -15.52
N GLY A 413 -1.67 5.56 -15.29
CA GLY A 413 -2.70 4.85 -16.06
C GLY A 413 -2.67 5.14 -17.56
N MET A 414 -2.19 6.31 -17.97
CA MET A 414 -1.95 6.69 -19.36
C MET A 414 -0.58 6.28 -19.91
N ASP A 415 0.23 5.49 -19.16
CA ASP A 415 1.60 5.06 -19.51
C ASP A 415 2.70 6.14 -19.37
N TYR A 416 2.42 7.26 -18.68
CA TYR A 416 3.40 8.33 -18.39
C TYR A 416 3.96 8.22 -16.97
N SER A 417 4.61 7.09 -16.61
CA SER A 417 5.09 6.86 -15.24
C SER A 417 6.31 7.67 -14.84
N ASN A 418 7.19 8.01 -15.79
CA ASN A 418 8.42 8.76 -15.50
C ASN A 418 8.13 10.18 -15.00
N THR A 419 7.13 10.84 -15.60
CA THR A 419 6.78 12.24 -15.27
C THR A 419 6.38 12.40 -13.80
N PRO A 420 5.38 11.66 -13.26
CA PRO A 420 5.01 11.79 -11.86
C PRO A 420 6.13 11.40 -10.91
N THR A 421 6.94 10.40 -11.25
CA THR A 421 8.09 9.98 -10.43
C THR A 421 9.10 11.12 -10.27
N VAL A 422 9.51 11.77 -11.37
CA VAL A 422 10.46 12.89 -11.33
C VAL A 422 9.87 14.09 -10.58
N VAL A 423 8.61 14.45 -10.86
CA VAL A 423 7.93 15.57 -10.19
C VAL A 423 7.82 15.34 -8.69
N MET A 424 7.46 14.12 -8.25
CA MET A 424 7.40 13.79 -6.82
C MET A 424 8.78 13.74 -6.17
N MET A 425 9.78 13.20 -6.84
CA MET A 425 11.14 13.18 -6.34
C MET A 425 11.67 14.60 -6.09
N LEU A 426 11.52 15.49 -7.05
CA LEU A 426 11.95 16.87 -6.93
C LEU A 426 11.10 17.66 -5.92
N GLY A 427 9.77 17.56 -6.03
CA GLY A 427 8.84 18.36 -5.25
C GLY A 427 8.70 17.91 -3.78
N ILE A 428 8.82 16.62 -3.50
CA ILE A 428 8.72 16.11 -2.12
C ILE A 428 10.09 15.95 -1.50
N VAL A 429 10.99 15.15 -2.12
CA VAL A 429 12.27 14.82 -1.47
C VAL A 429 13.20 16.02 -1.47
N VAL A 430 13.47 16.60 -2.65
CA VAL A 430 14.44 17.70 -2.76
C VAL A 430 13.95 18.94 -2.02
N VAL A 431 12.69 19.33 -2.18
CA VAL A 431 12.11 20.49 -1.49
C VAL A 431 12.17 20.31 0.03
N ARG A 432 11.84 19.14 0.57
CA ARG A 432 11.94 18.89 2.02
C ARG A 432 13.37 18.94 2.52
N LEU A 433 14.32 18.34 1.79
CA LEU A 433 15.74 18.39 2.17
C LEU A 433 16.27 19.82 2.17
N ILE A 434 15.95 20.61 1.15
CA ILE A 434 16.31 22.04 1.10
C ILE A 434 15.66 22.79 2.26
N TYR A 435 14.37 22.56 2.52
CA TYR A 435 13.64 23.20 3.61
C TYR A 435 14.28 22.91 4.98
N ILE A 436 14.59 21.64 5.26
CA ILE A 436 15.25 21.22 6.50
C ILE A 436 16.65 21.82 6.61
N ALA A 437 17.41 21.87 5.51
CA ALA A 437 18.77 22.41 5.49
C ALA A 437 18.83 23.93 5.61
N THR A 438 17.77 24.65 5.27
CA THR A 438 17.71 26.11 5.22
C THR A 438 16.72 26.71 6.21
N LEU A 439 15.44 26.74 5.88
CA LEU A 439 14.39 27.44 6.63
C LEU A 439 14.21 26.89 8.05
N TRP A 440 14.20 25.59 8.23
CA TRP A 440 14.07 24.98 9.55
C TRP A 440 15.28 25.30 10.46
N ARG A 441 16.49 25.45 9.90
CA ARG A 441 17.68 25.82 10.68
C ARG A 441 17.62 27.22 11.25
N LEU A 442 16.84 28.12 10.65
CA LEU A 442 16.66 29.48 11.14
C LEU A 442 15.76 29.51 12.38
N HIS A 443 14.73 28.68 12.42
CA HIS A 443 13.77 28.59 13.51
C HIS A 443 13.51 27.11 13.84
N ARG A 444 14.35 26.55 14.74
CA ARG A 444 14.29 25.12 15.11
C ARG A 444 13.13 24.83 16.05
N THR A 445 11.89 25.02 15.55
CA THR A 445 10.68 24.61 16.26
C THR A 445 10.04 23.40 15.60
N LEU A 446 9.25 22.64 16.37
CA LEU A 446 8.55 21.46 15.88
C LEU A 446 7.50 21.82 14.83
N GLN A 447 6.80 22.95 15.02
CA GLN A 447 5.81 23.48 14.06
C GLN A 447 6.47 23.77 12.70
N MET A 448 7.63 24.49 12.74
CA MET A 448 8.39 24.77 11.50
C MET A 448 8.86 23.49 10.82
N LEU A 449 9.26 22.46 11.58
CA LEU A 449 9.62 21.18 10.96
C LEU A 449 8.44 20.56 10.22
N TYR A 450 7.26 20.52 10.83
CA TYR A 450 6.08 19.93 10.21
C TYR A 450 5.54 20.73 9.01
N LEU A 451 5.78 22.02 8.93
CA LEU A 451 5.38 22.83 7.76
C LEU A 451 6.07 22.38 6.46
N CYS A 452 7.18 21.65 6.52
CA CYS A 452 7.80 21.07 5.32
C CYS A 452 6.84 20.13 4.54
N PHE A 453 5.89 19.47 5.23
CA PHE A 453 4.93 18.57 4.62
C PHE A 453 3.94 19.32 3.72
N PRO A 454 3.05 20.20 4.25
CA PRO A 454 2.07 20.90 3.42
C PRO A 454 2.74 21.80 2.37
N LEU A 455 3.89 22.41 2.67
CA LEU A 455 4.60 23.24 1.70
C LEU A 455 5.08 22.42 0.49
N SER A 456 5.73 21.27 0.76
CA SER A 456 6.18 20.38 -0.32
C SER A 456 4.99 19.82 -1.12
N TRP A 457 3.87 19.49 -0.47
CA TRP A 457 2.68 19.01 -1.15
C TRP A 457 2.06 20.07 -2.07
N VAL A 458 1.93 21.33 -1.61
CA VAL A 458 1.37 22.42 -2.43
C VAL A 458 2.23 22.65 -3.67
N ILE A 459 3.56 22.79 -3.50
CA ILE A 459 4.49 23.00 -4.62
C ILE A 459 4.38 21.85 -5.62
N THR A 460 4.41 20.63 -5.12
CA THR A 460 4.34 19.43 -5.98
C THR A 460 2.98 19.29 -6.66
N THR A 461 1.89 19.63 -5.97
CA THR A 461 0.53 19.61 -6.55
C THR A 461 0.42 20.53 -7.75
N ILE A 462 0.91 21.76 -7.64
CA ILE A 462 0.88 22.75 -8.74
C ILE A 462 1.66 22.17 -9.95
N ALA A 463 2.87 21.70 -9.72
CA ALA A 463 3.67 21.08 -10.77
C ALA A 463 2.98 19.86 -11.39
N MET A 464 2.37 19.01 -10.53
CA MET A 464 1.70 17.78 -10.98
C MET A 464 0.51 18.08 -11.90
N PHE A 465 -0.32 19.09 -11.60
CA PHE A 465 -1.42 19.50 -12.46
C PHE A 465 -0.94 20.07 -13.79
N ILE A 466 0.14 20.85 -13.81
CA ILE A 466 0.74 21.40 -15.04
C ILE A 466 1.20 20.22 -15.94
N PHE A 467 1.94 19.28 -15.38
CA PHE A 467 2.43 18.14 -16.14
C PHE A 467 1.31 17.16 -16.53
N TRP A 468 0.32 16.97 -15.66
CA TRP A 468 -0.86 16.17 -16.00
C TRP A 468 -1.59 16.76 -17.22
N ARG A 469 -1.85 18.06 -17.22
CA ARG A 469 -2.50 18.74 -18.35
C ARG A 469 -1.70 18.57 -19.63
N ARG A 470 -0.39 18.78 -19.58
CA ARG A 470 0.50 18.61 -20.73
C ARG A 470 0.49 17.18 -21.29
N ASN A 471 0.60 16.17 -20.41
CA ASN A 471 0.58 14.76 -20.81
C ASN A 471 -0.80 14.33 -21.30
N PHE A 472 -1.86 14.83 -20.68
CA PHE A 472 -3.24 14.58 -21.13
C PHE A 472 -3.51 15.20 -22.50
N ASP A 473 -3.06 16.44 -22.77
CA ASP A 473 -3.18 17.08 -24.08
C ASP A 473 -2.39 16.29 -25.15
N HIS A 474 -1.21 15.77 -24.79
CA HIS A 474 -0.44 14.89 -25.69
C HIS A 474 -1.19 13.57 -25.95
N PHE A 475 -1.77 12.97 -24.92
CA PHE A 475 -2.58 11.75 -25.05
C PHE A 475 -3.80 12.01 -25.97
N CYS A 476 -4.50 13.11 -25.81
CA CYS A 476 -5.63 13.51 -26.66
C CYS A 476 -5.21 13.71 -28.12
N ARG A 477 -4.04 14.28 -28.40
CA ARG A 477 -3.54 14.44 -29.77
C ARG A 477 -3.17 13.09 -30.42
N THR A 478 -2.75 12.13 -29.62
CA THR A 478 -2.33 10.81 -30.12
C THR A 478 -3.50 9.89 -30.39
N TYR A 479 -4.55 9.93 -29.53
CA TYR A 479 -5.64 8.96 -29.53
C TYR A 479 -7.03 9.59 -29.64
N GLY A 480 -7.17 10.89 -29.46
CA GLY A 480 -8.46 11.56 -29.45
C GLY A 480 -8.78 12.32 -30.73
N THR A 481 -10.06 12.51 -31.02
CA THR A 481 -10.52 13.58 -31.87
C THR A 481 -10.09 14.91 -31.26
N PRO A 482 -9.59 15.89 -32.06
CA PRO A 482 -9.19 17.17 -31.51
C PRO A 482 -10.35 17.81 -30.73
N LEU A 483 -10.06 18.18 -29.48
CA LEU A 483 -11.01 18.95 -28.66
C LEU A 483 -11.42 20.19 -29.43
N LYS A 484 -12.71 20.23 -29.86
CA LYS A 484 -13.34 21.48 -30.30
C LYS A 484 -13.48 22.43 -29.12
#